data_608125c2876a08e72b56624376b34d04
#
_entry.id   608125c2876a08e72b56624376b34d04
#
_cell.length_a   1.000
_cell.length_b   1.000
_cell.length_c   1.000
_cell.angle_alpha   90.00
_cell.angle_beta   90.00
_cell.angle_gamma   90.00
#
_symmetry.space_group_name_H-M   'P 1'
#
loop_
_entity.id
_entity.type
_entity.pdbx_description
1 polymer ?
#
loop_
_entity_poly.entity_id
_entity_poly.type
_entity_poly.pdbx_seq_one_letter_code
_entity_poly.pdbx_strand_id
1 'polypeptide(L)'
;NRGYAFAEVKGNPEVEDESNEVKLTFTIEPGKRTYTRKILFTGNEITQDHVLRREMRQFEGAWSSDNSIEAGKVRLERLGYFKEVSVETVPVPGTDDQIDVLYSVEEETTGSLGGNIGYSDFGLMLGFNLQEQNFLGSGNTVGIGINKSIYNEVYNISFLDPVSYTHLRAHETS
;
A
#
# COMPACT_ATOMS: atom_id res chain seq x y z
N ASN A 1 4.22 16.81 10.02
CA ASN A 1 4.79 16.86 8.66
C ASN A 1 3.95 17.85 7.83
N ARG A 2 4.53 18.99 7.46
CA ARG A 2 3.80 20.09 6.81
C ARG A 2 4.46 20.50 5.48
N GLY A 3 5.03 19.51 4.74
CA GLY A 3 5.65 19.75 3.44
C GLY A 3 7.11 20.21 3.48
N TYR A 4 7.83 20.00 4.56
CA TYR A 4 9.25 20.35 4.69
C TYR A 4 10.10 19.08 4.56
N ALA A 5 10.37 18.63 3.33
CA ALA A 5 11.11 17.39 3.07
C ALA A 5 12.63 17.53 3.33
N PHE A 6 13.14 18.76 3.31
CA PHE A 6 14.58 19.05 3.45
C PHE A 6 14.89 19.87 4.71
N ALA A 7 14.14 19.65 5.80
CA ALA A 7 14.43 20.31 7.05
C ALA A 7 15.74 19.78 7.66
N GLU A 8 16.69 20.69 7.94
CA GLU A 8 17.93 20.35 8.64
C GLU A 8 17.83 20.72 10.11
N VAL A 9 18.29 19.80 10.96
CA VAL A 9 18.40 20.02 12.41
C VAL A 9 19.88 20.02 12.76
N LYS A 10 20.38 21.18 13.23
CA LYS A 10 21.75 21.34 13.71
C LYS A 10 21.74 21.38 15.23
N GLY A 11 22.41 20.44 15.88
CA GLY A 11 22.61 20.43 17.33
C GLY A 11 23.99 21.02 17.68
N ASN A 12 24.00 22.12 18.43
CA ASN A 12 25.23 22.70 18.96
C ASN A 12 25.29 22.40 20.47
N PRO A 13 26.23 21.53 20.91
CA PRO A 13 26.50 21.33 22.33
C PRO A 13 27.37 22.48 22.87
N GLU A 14 26.92 23.15 23.89
CA GLU A 14 27.72 24.05 24.74
C GLU A 14 28.02 23.34 26.05
N VAL A 15 29.30 23.10 26.32
CA VAL A 15 29.78 22.51 27.56
C VAL A 15 30.10 23.64 28.50
N GLU A 16 29.43 23.70 29.66
CA GLU A 16 29.71 24.65 30.74
C GLU A 16 30.63 23.98 31.74
N ASP A 17 31.93 24.31 31.68
CA ASP A 17 33.00 23.64 32.45
C ASP A 17 32.86 23.74 33.97
N GLU A 18 32.08 24.70 34.49
CA GLU A 18 31.91 24.90 35.94
C GLU A 18 30.73 24.11 36.54
N SER A 19 29.76 23.68 35.75
CA SER A 19 28.53 23.05 36.26
C SER A 19 28.38 21.56 35.94
N ASN A 20 29.27 20.97 35.15
CA ASN A 20 29.11 19.64 34.55
C ASN A 20 27.78 19.47 33.76
N GLU A 21 27.19 20.56 33.29
CA GLU A 21 25.98 20.56 32.49
C GLU A 21 26.30 20.78 31.00
N VAL A 22 25.60 20.05 30.14
CA VAL A 22 25.71 20.22 28.69
C VAL A 22 24.40 20.82 28.19
N LYS A 23 24.46 22.05 27.69
CA LYS A 23 23.33 22.71 27.06
C LYS A 23 23.29 22.38 25.55
N LEU A 24 22.27 21.64 25.14
CA LEU A 24 22.06 21.30 23.75
C LEU A 24 21.07 22.30 23.12
N THR A 25 21.58 23.10 22.18
CA THR A 25 20.71 24.02 21.41
C THR A 25 20.47 23.41 20.04
N PHE A 26 19.21 23.10 19.73
CA PHE A 26 18.81 22.62 18.40
C PHE A 26 18.30 23.78 17.56
N THR A 27 18.99 24.02 16.44
CA THR A 27 18.53 24.99 15.44
C THR A 27 17.88 24.21 14.29
N ILE A 28 16.62 24.53 14.00
CA ILE A 28 15.86 23.90 12.92
C ILE A 28 15.81 24.87 11.74
N GLU A 29 16.37 24.49 10.62
CA GLU A 29 16.25 25.17 9.34
C GLU A 29 15.18 24.45 8.51
N PRO A 30 13.93 24.95 8.45
CA PRO A 30 12.83 24.20 7.82
C PRO A 30 12.94 24.09 6.30
N GLY A 31 13.77 24.92 5.65
CA GLY A 31 13.87 24.95 4.20
C GLY A 31 12.58 25.44 3.51
N LYS A 32 12.46 25.17 2.21
CA LYS A 32 11.25 25.45 1.43
C LYS A 32 10.25 24.31 1.55
N ARG A 33 8.97 24.63 1.40
CA ARG A 33 7.93 23.61 1.26
C ARG A 33 8.09 22.91 -0.07
N THR A 34 7.94 21.59 -0.04
CA THR A 34 8.17 20.72 -1.18
C THR A 34 6.85 20.17 -1.70
N TYR A 35 6.70 20.15 -3.02
CA TYR A 35 5.55 19.58 -3.71
C TYR A 35 5.91 18.23 -4.34
N THR A 36 4.96 17.30 -4.31
CA THR A 36 5.07 16.04 -5.07
C THR A 36 4.71 16.32 -6.52
N ARG A 37 5.69 16.25 -7.43
CA ARG A 37 5.47 16.44 -8.87
C ARG A 37 4.79 15.22 -9.49
N LYS A 38 5.37 14.05 -9.29
CA LYS A 38 4.86 12.77 -9.84
C LYS A 38 4.97 11.66 -8.82
N ILE A 39 4.06 10.68 -8.95
CA ILE A 39 4.13 9.40 -8.26
C ILE A 39 4.36 8.34 -9.32
N LEU A 40 5.48 7.64 -9.23
CA LEU A 40 5.93 6.65 -10.18
C LEU A 40 5.92 5.26 -9.51
N PHE A 41 5.62 4.23 -10.30
CA PHE A 41 5.64 2.85 -9.85
C PHE A 41 6.59 2.04 -10.72
N THR A 42 7.32 1.09 -10.11
CA THR A 42 8.22 0.17 -10.80
C THR A 42 8.11 -1.23 -10.20
N GLY A 43 8.35 -2.26 -11.01
CA GLY A 43 8.28 -3.66 -10.58
C GLY A 43 6.87 -4.27 -10.63
N ASN A 44 5.86 -3.50 -11.01
CA ASN A 44 4.50 -4.00 -11.22
C ASN A 44 4.33 -4.50 -12.67
N GLU A 45 4.81 -5.70 -12.94
CA GLU A 45 4.76 -6.31 -14.29
C GLU A 45 3.37 -6.86 -14.63
N ILE A 46 2.68 -7.43 -13.63
CA ILE A 46 1.33 -8.00 -13.75
C ILE A 46 0.29 -7.00 -13.27
N THR A 47 0.51 -6.39 -12.09
CA THR A 47 -0.46 -5.48 -11.46
C THR A 47 -0.54 -4.17 -12.22
N GLN A 48 -1.74 -3.80 -12.63
CA GLN A 48 -1.98 -2.59 -13.40
C GLN A 48 -1.77 -1.32 -12.55
N ASP A 49 -1.21 -0.28 -13.12
CA ASP A 49 -0.83 0.98 -12.47
C ASP A 49 -1.99 1.61 -11.66
N HIS A 50 -3.22 1.55 -12.17
CA HIS A 50 -4.39 2.09 -11.50
C HIS A 50 -4.69 1.40 -10.15
N VAL A 51 -4.29 0.12 -9.98
CA VAL A 51 -4.47 -0.63 -8.73
C VAL A 51 -3.56 -0.07 -7.64
N LEU A 52 -2.32 0.29 -8.00
CA LEU A 52 -1.40 0.94 -7.07
C LEU A 52 -1.85 2.37 -6.78
N ARG A 53 -2.22 3.14 -7.82
CA ARG A 53 -2.63 4.55 -7.69
C ARG A 53 -3.82 4.76 -6.77
N ARG A 54 -4.82 3.88 -6.79
CA ARG A 54 -6.00 4.00 -5.91
C ARG A 54 -5.66 3.90 -4.41
N GLU A 55 -4.51 3.28 -4.08
CA GLU A 55 -4.06 3.13 -2.70
C GLU A 55 -3.29 4.35 -2.19
N MET A 56 -2.89 5.26 -3.06
CA MET A 56 -2.09 6.41 -2.69
C MET A 56 -2.87 7.41 -1.82
N ARG A 57 -2.17 7.96 -0.84
CA ARG A 57 -2.67 9.05 0.03
C ARG A 57 -1.98 10.37 -0.23
N GLN A 58 -0.81 10.34 -0.83
CA GLN A 58 -0.16 11.51 -1.40
C GLN A 58 -0.71 11.75 -2.80
N PHE A 59 -0.99 12.99 -3.15
CA PHE A 59 -1.45 13.39 -4.49
C PHE A 59 -0.37 14.16 -5.22
N GLU A 60 -0.31 13.98 -6.54
CA GLU A 60 0.51 14.79 -7.42
C GLU A 60 0.02 16.26 -7.40
N GLY A 61 0.96 17.20 -7.41
CA GLY A 61 0.67 18.62 -7.27
C GLY A 61 0.38 19.11 -5.84
N ALA A 62 0.23 18.21 -4.88
CA ALA A 62 0.02 18.54 -3.48
C ALA A 62 1.34 18.69 -2.71
N TRP A 63 1.30 19.36 -1.57
CA TRP A 63 2.43 19.43 -0.66
C TRP A 63 2.83 18.02 -0.22
N SER A 64 4.13 17.75 -0.26
CA SER A 64 4.69 16.48 0.17
C SER A 64 4.43 16.25 1.66
N SER A 65 4.01 15.04 1.98
CA SER A 65 3.81 14.58 3.36
C SER A 65 4.34 13.17 3.50
N ASP A 66 5.41 13.02 4.29
CA ASP A 66 6.02 11.71 4.55
C ASP A 66 5.00 10.72 5.12
N ASN A 67 4.10 11.22 6.00
CA ASN A 67 3.01 10.39 6.53
C ASN A 67 2.06 9.89 5.45
N SER A 68 1.77 10.71 4.42
CA SER A 68 0.89 10.32 3.31
C SER A 68 1.61 9.35 2.35
N ILE A 69 2.91 9.57 2.13
CA ILE A 69 3.77 8.71 1.33
C ILE A 69 3.90 7.34 2.01
N GLU A 70 4.25 7.31 3.28
CA GLU A 70 4.37 6.06 4.06
C GLU A 70 3.02 5.34 4.19
N ALA A 71 1.92 6.08 4.38
CA ALA A 71 0.58 5.48 4.37
C ALA A 71 0.26 4.80 3.03
N GLY A 72 0.71 5.35 1.90
CA GLY A 72 0.61 4.72 0.58
C GLY A 72 1.35 3.38 0.55
N LYS A 73 2.62 3.35 1.02
CA LYS A 73 3.43 2.14 1.12
C LYS A 73 2.72 1.06 1.95
N VAL A 74 2.31 1.39 3.18
CA VAL A 74 1.61 0.44 4.07
C VAL A 74 0.31 -0.10 3.44
N ARG A 75 -0.38 0.71 2.63
CA ARG A 75 -1.58 0.25 1.93
C ARG A 75 -1.27 -0.73 0.82
N LEU A 76 -0.20 -0.50 0.05
CA LEU A 76 0.29 -1.46 -0.95
C LEU A 76 0.69 -2.79 -0.30
N GLU A 77 1.44 -2.75 0.80
CA GLU A 77 1.81 -3.96 1.56
C GLU A 77 0.58 -4.77 2.02
N ARG A 78 -0.49 -4.08 2.42
CA ARG A 78 -1.74 -4.73 2.88
C ARG A 78 -2.56 -5.39 1.76
N LEU A 79 -2.30 -5.09 0.50
CA LEU A 79 -2.98 -5.76 -0.60
C LEU A 79 -2.63 -7.25 -0.68
N GLY A 80 -1.44 -7.65 -0.21
CA GLY A 80 -0.95 -9.02 -0.31
C GLY A 80 -0.59 -9.43 -1.74
N TYR A 81 -0.35 -8.45 -2.63
CA TYR A 81 0.08 -8.68 -4.02
C TYR A 81 1.59 -8.55 -4.18
N PHE A 82 2.25 -8.02 -3.17
CA PHE A 82 3.67 -7.68 -3.19
C PHE A 82 4.38 -8.30 -2.00
N LYS A 83 5.52 -8.92 -2.28
CA LYS A 83 6.44 -9.48 -1.30
C LYS A 83 7.21 -8.37 -0.58
N GLU A 84 7.57 -7.33 -1.34
CA GLU A 84 8.29 -6.17 -0.82
C GLU A 84 7.77 -4.90 -1.49
N VAL A 85 7.67 -3.83 -0.70
CA VAL A 85 7.32 -2.49 -1.15
C VAL A 85 8.31 -1.51 -0.55
N SER A 86 9.01 -0.76 -1.39
CA SER A 86 9.88 0.33 -0.99
C SER A 86 9.39 1.65 -1.57
N VAL A 87 9.76 2.75 -0.92
CA VAL A 87 9.44 4.09 -1.40
C VAL A 87 10.64 5.01 -1.24
N GLU A 88 10.92 5.78 -2.28
CA GLU A 88 11.98 6.78 -2.30
C GLU A 88 11.44 8.12 -2.78
N THR A 89 12.00 9.21 -2.24
CA THR A 89 11.72 10.57 -2.69
C THR A 89 12.94 11.14 -3.40
N VAL A 90 12.78 11.52 -4.65
CA VAL A 90 13.86 11.99 -5.50
C VAL A 90 13.66 13.47 -5.82
N PRO A 91 14.64 14.36 -5.48
CA PRO A 91 14.57 15.76 -5.87
C PRO A 91 14.54 15.91 -7.40
N VAL A 92 13.69 16.82 -7.89
CA VAL A 92 13.60 17.11 -9.33
C VAL A 92 14.72 18.07 -9.74
N PRO A 93 15.62 17.68 -10.67
CA PRO A 93 16.69 18.56 -11.13
C PRO A 93 16.15 19.90 -11.67
N GLY A 94 16.78 21.00 -11.25
CA GLY A 94 16.41 22.35 -11.69
C GLY A 94 15.24 22.98 -10.92
N THR A 95 14.74 22.31 -9.87
CA THR A 95 13.74 22.86 -8.95
C THR A 95 14.20 22.70 -7.51
N ASP A 96 13.86 23.68 -6.64
CA ASP A 96 14.25 23.67 -5.23
C ASP A 96 13.10 23.19 -4.33
N ASP A 97 11.92 22.98 -4.91
CA ASP A 97 10.66 22.75 -4.20
C ASP A 97 9.82 21.58 -4.73
N GLN A 98 10.41 20.74 -5.62
CA GLN A 98 9.70 19.60 -6.19
C GLN A 98 10.44 18.29 -5.96
N ILE A 99 9.66 17.26 -5.67
CA ILE A 99 10.13 15.88 -5.57
C ILE A 99 9.25 14.95 -6.40
N ASP A 100 9.86 13.88 -6.89
CA ASP A 100 9.14 12.71 -7.38
C ASP A 100 9.13 11.64 -6.28
N VAL A 101 8.05 10.91 -6.17
CA VAL A 101 7.90 9.77 -5.26
C VAL A 101 7.91 8.50 -6.08
N LEU A 102 8.89 7.64 -5.84
CA LEU A 102 9.06 6.37 -6.53
C LEU A 102 8.71 5.22 -5.59
N TYR A 103 7.66 4.48 -5.92
CA TYR A 103 7.32 3.21 -5.27
C TYR A 103 7.88 2.07 -6.11
N SER A 104 8.73 1.24 -5.51
CA SER A 104 9.24 0.02 -6.12
C SER A 104 8.62 -1.18 -5.42
N VAL A 105 8.03 -2.08 -6.20
CA VAL A 105 7.33 -3.25 -5.69
C VAL A 105 7.94 -4.53 -6.26
N GLU A 106 7.97 -5.60 -5.47
CA GLU A 106 8.28 -6.96 -5.92
C GLU A 106 6.99 -7.77 -5.84
N GLU A 107 6.47 -8.22 -6.99
CA GLU A 107 5.20 -8.95 -7.05
C GLU A 107 5.32 -10.35 -6.48
N GLU A 108 4.25 -10.82 -5.84
CA GLU A 108 4.12 -12.16 -5.29
C GLU A 108 2.95 -12.89 -5.94
N THR A 109 3.03 -14.23 -5.95
CA THR A 109 1.93 -15.06 -6.44
C THR A 109 0.72 -14.95 -5.51
N THR A 110 -0.40 -14.49 -6.03
CA THR A 110 -1.66 -14.26 -5.30
C THR A 110 -2.66 -15.41 -5.39
N GLY A 111 -2.32 -16.44 -6.19
CA GLY A 111 -3.12 -17.63 -6.34
C GLY A 111 -3.05 -18.57 -5.13
N SER A 112 -4.18 -19.07 -4.70
CA SER A 112 -4.29 -20.07 -3.65
C SER A 112 -5.12 -21.26 -4.10
N LEU A 113 -4.65 -22.47 -3.78
CA LEU A 113 -5.34 -23.73 -4.02
C LEU A 113 -5.59 -24.41 -2.68
N GLY A 114 -6.83 -24.71 -2.38
CA GLY A 114 -7.22 -25.43 -1.18
C GLY A 114 -7.98 -26.74 -1.51
N GLY A 115 -7.85 -27.71 -0.61
CA GLY A 115 -8.64 -28.95 -0.65
C GLY A 115 -9.15 -29.28 0.75
N ASN A 116 -10.35 -29.83 0.83
CA ASN A 116 -10.92 -30.29 2.08
C ASN A 116 -11.57 -31.67 1.91
N ILE A 117 -11.44 -32.49 2.94
CA ILE A 117 -12.08 -33.79 3.05
C ILE A 117 -12.92 -33.79 4.33
N GLY A 118 -14.18 -34.11 4.21
CA GLY A 118 -15.11 -34.18 5.34
C GLY A 118 -15.91 -35.50 5.30
N TYR A 119 -16.43 -35.90 6.45
CA TYR A 119 -17.40 -36.99 6.57
C TYR A 119 -18.60 -36.51 7.39
N SER A 120 -19.80 -36.77 6.89
CA SER A 120 -21.06 -36.43 7.54
C SER A 120 -22.03 -37.59 7.45
N ASP A 121 -23.24 -37.42 7.99
CA ASP A 121 -24.33 -38.40 7.87
C ASP A 121 -24.68 -38.70 6.41
N PHE A 122 -24.30 -37.83 5.48
CA PHE A 122 -24.47 -38.01 4.03
C PHE A 122 -23.25 -38.65 3.33
N GLY A 123 -22.28 -39.17 4.11
CA GLY A 123 -21.09 -39.81 3.61
C GLY A 123 -19.89 -38.90 3.45
N LEU A 124 -18.94 -39.35 2.62
CA LEU A 124 -17.69 -38.66 2.32
C LEU A 124 -17.97 -37.42 1.47
N MET A 125 -17.35 -36.30 1.85
CA MET A 125 -17.35 -35.04 1.09
C MET A 125 -15.93 -34.65 0.72
N LEU A 126 -15.73 -34.26 -0.52
CA LEU A 126 -14.48 -33.74 -1.06
C LEU A 126 -14.74 -32.34 -1.61
N GLY A 127 -13.85 -31.42 -1.25
CA GLY A 127 -13.93 -30.06 -1.78
C GLY A 127 -12.58 -29.61 -2.31
N PHE A 128 -12.62 -28.81 -3.37
CA PHE A 128 -11.48 -28.07 -3.94
C PHE A 128 -11.89 -26.62 -4.16
N ASN A 129 -10.97 -25.72 -3.85
CA ASN A 129 -11.13 -24.29 -4.12
C ASN A 129 -9.84 -23.74 -4.71
N LEU A 130 -10.00 -22.96 -5.77
CA LEU A 130 -8.97 -22.12 -6.39
C LEU A 130 -9.39 -20.68 -6.26
N GLN A 131 -8.49 -19.83 -5.77
CA GLN A 131 -8.75 -18.40 -5.66
C GLN A 131 -7.54 -17.61 -6.16
N GLU A 132 -7.78 -16.57 -6.94
CA GLU A 132 -6.79 -15.60 -7.40
C GLU A 132 -7.23 -14.21 -6.94
N GLN A 133 -6.38 -13.52 -6.14
CA GLN A 133 -6.73 -12.23 -5.54
C GLN A 133 -6.47 -11.04 -6.46
N ASN A 134 -5.53 -11.15 -7.37
CA ASN A 134 -5.17 -10.10 -8.31
C ASN A 134 -5.35 -10.58 -9.75
N PHE A 135 -6.57 -11.02 -10.07
CA PHE A 135 -6.87 -11.65 -11.36
C PHE A 135 -6.54 -10.72 -12.53
N LEU A 136 -5.61 -11.15 -13.38
CA LEU A 136 -5.08 -10.40 -14.51
C LEU A 136 -4.54 -9.00 -14.13
N GLY A 137 -4.05 -8.85 -12.93
CA GLY A 137 -3.49 -7.60 -12.43
C GLY A 137 -4.51 -6.49 -12.15
N SER A 138 -5.81 -6.81 -12.18
CA SER A 138 -6.89 -5.84 -12.01
C SER A 138 -7.20 -5.50 -10.55
N GLY A 139 -6.62 -6.25 -9.60
CA GLY A 139 -6.93 -6.16 -8.18
C GLY A 139 -8.25 -6.80 -7.79
N ASN A 140 -8.91 -7.51 -8.72
CA ASN A 140 -10.14 -8.25 -8.46
C ASN A 140 -9.82 -9.66 -7.98
N THR A 141 -10.70 -10.21 -7.14
CA THR A 141 -10.57 -11.59 -6.69
C THR A 141 -11.56 -12.48 -7.46
N VAL A 142 -11.04 -13.56 -8.02
CA VAL A 142 -11.83 -14.61 -8.67
C VAL A 142 -11.64 -15.91 -7.90
N GLY A 143 -12.74 -16.60 -7.61
CA GLY A 143 -12.70 -17.89 -6.94
C GLY A 143 -13.56 -18.92 -7.66
N ILE A 144 -13.08 -20.15 -7.71
CA ILE A 144 -13.79 -21.33 -8.20
C ILE A 144 -13.73 -22.40 -7.12
N GLY A 145 -14.90 -22.94 -6.75
CA GLY A 145 -15.02 -24.01 -5.78
C GLY A 145 -15.85 -25.16 -6.32
N ILE A 146 -15.42 -26.38 -6.00
CA ILE A 146 -16.15 -27.61 -6.33
C ILE A 146 -16.24 -28.43 -5.04
N ASN A 147 -17.49 -28.76 -4.63
CA ASN A 147 -17.73 -29.65 -3.51
C ASN A 147 -18.56 -30.84 -3.99
N LYS A 148 -18.05 -32.02 -3.75
CA LYS A 148 -18.67 -33.29 -4.15
C LYS A 148 -18.93 -34.18 -2.95
N SER A 149 -20.16 -34.66 -2.83
CA SER A 149 -20.55 -35.75 -1.93
C SER A 149 -21.14 -36.90 -2.73
N ILE A 150 -21.53 -37.98 -2.04
CA ILE A 150 -22.15 -39.14 -2.69
C ILE A 150 -23.51 -38.75 -3.35
N TYR A 151 -24.18 -37.75 -2.81
CA TYR A 151 -25.54 -37.37 -3.23
C TYR A 151 -25.62 -35.99 -3.88
N ASN A 152 -24.55 -35.17 -3.82
CA ASN A 152 -24.61 -33.79 -4.31
C ASN A 152 -23.26 -33.33 -4.87
N GLU A 153 -23.33 -32.52 -5.92
CA GLU A 153 -22.23 -31.76 -6.49
C GLU A 153 -22.57 -30.27 -6.52
N VAL A 154 -21.72 -29.43 -5.94
CA VAL A 154 -21.91 -27.98 -5.89
C VAL A 154 -20.71 -27.30 -6.52
N TYR A 155 -20.96 -26.45 -7.49
CA TYR A 155 -19.99 -25.58 -8.15
C TYR A 155 -20.21 -24.15 -7.71
N ASN A 156 -19.17 -23.48 -7.23
CA ASN A 156 -19.23 -22.10 -6.81
C ASN A 156 -18.26 -21.27 -7.67
N ILE A 157 -18.72 -20.16 -8.20
CA ILE A 157 -17.88 -19.15 -8.85
C ILE A 157 -18.12 -17.86 -8.09
N SER A 158 -17.05 -17.23 -7.65
CA SER A 158 -17.08 -15.94 -6.95
C SER A 158 -16.24 -14.91 -7.67
N PHE A 159 -16.74 -13.69 -7.69
CA PHE A 159 -16.03 -12.51 -8.19
C PHE A 159 -16.21 -11.39 -7.18
N LEU A 160 -15.10 -10.77 -6.78
CA LEU A 160 -15.09 -9.63 -5.87
C LEU A 160 -14.26 -8.50 -6.46
N ASP A 161 -14.89 -7.32 -6.63
CA ASP A 161 -14.23 -6.07 -6.94
C ASP A 161 -14.13 -5.22 -5.66
N PRO A 162 -12.92 -5.00 -5.11
CA PRO A 162 -12.76 -4.28 -3.84
C PRO A 162 -13.05 -2.78 -3.93
N VAL A 163 -13.18 -2.21 -5.13
CA VAL A 163 -13.41 -0.76 -5.32
C VAL A 163 -14.87 -0.37 -5.14
N SER A 164 -15.81 -1.29 -5.29
CA SER A 164 -17.25 -1.01 -5.34
C SER A 164 -17.85 -0.44 -4.04
N TYR A 165 -17.15 -0.52 -2.91
CA TYR A 165 -17.73 -0.17 -1.60
C TYR A 165 -17.36 1.20 -1.03
N THR A 166 -16.48 1.96 -1.66
CA THR A 166 -15.98 3.24 -1.09
C THR A 166 -16.80 4.46 -1.48
N HIS A 167 -17.71 4.38 -2.43
CA HIS A 167 -18.46 5.53 -2.95
C HIS A 167 -19.91 5.70 -2.44
N LEU A 168 -20.45 4.75 -1.67
CA LEU A 168 -21.86 4.79 -1.25
C LEU A 168 -22.13 5.40 0.14
N ARG A 169 -21.13 5.99 0.82
CA ARG A 169 -21.32 6.61 2.15
C ARG A 169 -21.26 8.13 2.20
N ALA A 170 -21.37 8.81 1.08
CA ALA A 170 -21.27 10.28 1.05
C ALA A 170 -22.60 11.03 0.95
N HIS A 171 -23.76 10.36 1.02
CA HIS A 171 -25.05 11.06 0.90
C HIS A 171 -26.14 10.46 1.81
N GLU A 172 -25.99 10.67 3.13
CA GLU A 172 -27.12 10.69 4.06
C GLU A 172 -26.77 11.54 5.27
N THR A 173 -26.94 12.84 5.14
CA THR A 173 -27.29 13.76 6.23
C THR A 173 -28.12 14.89 5.64
N SER A 174 -29.42 14.74 5.75
CA SER A 174 -30.37 15.86 5.80
C SER A 174 -30.76 16.10 7.22
#